data_6c11f7d71807d826bb1b8d7a23ed9cbc
#
_entry.id   6c11f7d71807d826bb1b8d7a23ed9cbc
#
_cell.length_a   1.000
_cell.length_b   1.000
_cell.length_c   1.000
_cell.angle_alpha   90.00
_cell.angle_beta   90.00
_cell.angle_gamma   90.00
#
_symmetry.space_group_name_H-M   'P 1'
#
loop_
_entity.id
_entity.type
_entity.pdbx_description
1 polymer ?
#
loop_
_entity_poly.entity_id
_entity_poly.type
_entity_poly.pdbx_seq_one_letter_code
_entity_poly.pdbx_strand_id
1 'polypeptide(L)' 'MKRIDYELVITLVSVVMFVLGICIDNIPLFILGFIGLIVSTGGLIKKKSDGDEDAD' A
#
# COMPACT_ATOMS: atom_id res chain seq x y z
N MET A 1 -17.62 14.48 -10.64
CA MET A 1 -16.60 14.09 -9.74
C MET A 1 -15.61 13.14 -10.35
N LYS A 2 -14.36 13.32 -10.05
CA LYS A 2 -13.39 12.45 -10.62
C LYS A 2 -13.39 11.14 -9.93
N ARG A 3 -12.93 10.13 -10.61
CA ARG A 3 -12.84 8.88 -10.00
C ARG A 3 -11.68 8.87 -9.03
N ILE A 4 -11.81 8.15 -7.94
CA ILE A 4 -10.80 8.08 -6.91
C ILE A 4 -9.89 6.92 -7.17
N ASP A 5 -8.59 7.16 -7.01
CA ASP A 5 -7.62 6.09 -7.19
C ASP A 5 -7.60 5.22 -5.96
N TYR A 6 -8.11 4.02 -6.11
CA TYR A 6 -8.12 3.11 -4.97
C TYR A 6 -6.73 2.83 -4.47
N GLU A 7 -5.78 2.74 -5.40
CA GLU A 7 -4.41 2.48 -5.00
C GLU A 7 -3.89 3.57 -4.11
N LEU A 8 -4.17 4.80 -4.47
CA LEU A 8 -3.73 5.93 -3.67
C LEU A 8 -4.37 5.90 -2.30
N VAL A 9 -5.67 5.61 -2.26
CA VAL A 9 -6.38 5.59 -0.99
C VAL A 9 -5.83 4.49 -0.09
N ILE A 10 -5.62 3.32 -0.65
CA ILE A 10 -5.09 2.21 0.12
C ILE A 10 -3.71 2.54 0.67
N THR A 11 -2.87 3.12 -0.16
CA THR A 11 -1.54 3.48 0.27
C THR A 11 -1.59 4.50 1.39
N LEU A 12 -2.44 5.50 1.24
CA LEU A 12 -2.57 6.53 2.27
C LEU A 12 -3.02 5.93 3.59
N VAL A 13 -4.04 5.10 3.53
CA VAL A 13 -4.56 4.46 4.73
C VAL A 13 -3.49 3.60 5.38
N SER A 14 -2.76 2.87 4.57
CA SER A 14 -1.70 2.00 5.09
C SER A 14 -0.64 2.81 5.79
N VAL A 15 -0.23 3.93 5.20
CA VAL A 15 0.78 4.77 5.79
C VAL A 15 0.31 5.32 7.13
N VAL A 16 -0.94 5.78 7.16
CA VAL A 16 -1.49 6.33 8.39
C VAL A 16 -1.53 5.27 9.47
N MET A 17 -2.00 4.09 9.12
CA MET A 17 -2.08 3.00 10.09
C MET A 17 -0.69 2.62 10.58
N PHE A 18 0.26 2.60 9.68
CA PHE A 18 1.62 2.26 10.04
C PHE A 18 2.18 3.25 11.05
N VAL A 19 2.04 4.52 10.75
CA VAL A 19 2.54 5.57 11.63
C VAL A 19 1.83 5.54 12.97
N LEU A 20 0.52 5.36 12.94
CA LEU A 20 -0.25 5.29 14.18
C LEU A 20 0.18 4.12 15.03
N GLY A 21 0.42 2.98 14.37
CA GLY A 21 0.87 1.80 15.10
C GLY A 21 2.17 2.06 15.84
N ILE A 22 3.06 2.82 15.22
CA ILE A 22 4.32 3.16 15.87
C ILE A 22 4.08 4.15 17.00
N CYS A 23 3.26 5.15 16.74
CA CYS A 23 3.02 6.21 17.73
C CYS A 23 2.39 5.68 19.00
N ILE A 24 1.41 4.83 18.86
CA ILE A 24 0.74 4.31 20.04
C ILE A 24 1.30 2.98 20.48
N ASP A 25 2.38 2.56 19.81
CA ASP A 25 3.03 1.32 20.20
C ASP A 25 2.07 0.15 20.12
N ASN A 26 1.30 0.11 19.09
CA ASN A 26 0.31 -0.95 18.89
C ASN A 26 0.85 -1.93 17.87
N ILE A 27 1.33 -3.07 18.36
CA ILE A 27 1.98 -4.04 17.49
C ILE A 27 1.06 -4.58 16.39
N PRO A 28 -0.17 -5.01 16.71
CA PRO A 28 -1.06 -5.49 15.65
C PRO A 28 -1.36 -4.43 14.61
N LEU A 29 -1.55 -3.20 15.05
CA LEU A 29 -1.82 -2.12 14.11
C LEU A 29 -0.60 -1.85 13.24
N PHE A 30 0.57 -1.90 13.84
CA PHE A 30 1.81 -1.70 13.11
C PHE A 30 1.96 -2.76 12.03
N ILE A 31 1.69 -4.00 12.37
CA ILE A 31 1.80 -5.10 11.42
C ILE A 31 0.81 -4.93 10.30
N LEU A 32 -0.41 -4.54 10.62
CA LEU A 32 -1.43 -4.33 9.60
C LEU A 32 -1.00 -3.26 8.61
N GLY A 33 -0.48 -2.16 9.12
CA GLY A 33 -0.02 -1.09 8.26
C GLY A 33 1.13 -1.54 7.37
N PHE A 34 2.04 -2.30 7.95
CA PHE A 34 3.18 -2.79 7.21
C PHE A 34 2.74 -3.71 6.07
N ILE A 35 1.86 -4.63 6.37
CA ILE A 35 1.36 -5.56 5.37
C ILE A 35 0.63 -4.78 4.27
N GLY A 36 -0.18 -3.82 4.66
CA GLY A 36 -0.90 -3.01 3.69
C GLY A 36 0.04 -2.29 2.75
N LEU A 37 1.13 -1.76 3.29
CA LEU A 37 2.10 -1.06 2.48
C LEU A 37 2.76 -2.01 1.48
N ILE A 38 3.14 -3.17 1.96
CA ILE A 38 3.79 -4.15 1.10
C ILE A 38 2.87 -4.58 -0.02
N VAL A 39 1.62 -4.86 0.31
CA VAL A 39 0.67 -5.30 -0.69
C VAL A 39 0.42 -4.20 -1.71
N SER A 40 0.28 -2.99 -1.24
CA SER A 40 0.04 -1.87 -2.14
C SER A 40 1.20 -1.68 -3.10
N THR A 41 2.42 -1.70 -2.54
CA THR A 41 3.59 -1.52 -3.37
C THR A 41 3.76 -2.69 -4.33
N GLY A 42 3.57 -3.89 -3.83
CA GLY A 42 3.72 -5.06 -4.65
C GLY A 42 2.72 -5.08 -5.79
N GLY A 43 1.50 -4.66 -5.50
CA GLY A 43 0.49 -4.61 -6.54
C GLY A 43 0.85 -3.66 -7.66
N LEU A 44 1.38 -2.51 -7.29
CA LEU A 44 1.78 -1.52 -8.29
C LEU A 44 2.92 -2.04 -9.15
N ILE A 45 3.91 -2.62 -8.49
CA ILE A 45 5.06 -3.14 -9.21
C ILE A 45 4.64 -4.28 -10.12
N LYS A 46 3.76 -5.12 -9.64
CA LYS A 46 3.31 -6.22 -10.44
C LYS A 46 2.64 -5.75 -11.72
N LYS A 47 1.84 -4.72 -11.59
CA LYS A 47 1.17 -4.18 -12.75
C LYS A 47 2.17 -3.71 -13.78
N LYS A 48 3.16 -2.99 -13.31
CA LYS A 48 4.17 -2.48 -14.23
C LYS A 48 4.97 -3.60 -14.83
N SER A 49 5.33 -4.54 -14.00
CA SER A 49 6.10 -5.66 -14.47
C SER A 49 5.42 -6.40 -15.58
N ASP A 50 4.13 -6.56 -15.45
CA ASP A 50 3.37 -7.21 -16.47
C ASP A 50 3.54 -6.54 -17.81
N GLY A 51 3.39 -5.25 -17.82
CA GLY A 51 3.54 -4.51 -19.04
C GLY A 51 4.94 -4.61 -19.59
N ASP A 52 5.90 -4.50 -18.69
CA ASP A 52 7.28 -4.55 -19.11
C ASP A 52 7.64 -5.91 -19.66
N GLU A 53 7.17 -6.91 -19.00
CA GLU A 53 7.46 -8.24 -19.45
C GLU A 53 6.98 -8.47 -20.85
N ASP A 54 5.84 -7.95 -21.11
CA ASP A 54 5.31 -8.08 -22.45
C ASP A 54 6.23 -7.46 -23.44
N ALA A 55 6.77 -6.34 -23.09
CA ALA A 55 7.69 -5.66 -23.99
C ALA A 55 8.89 -6.51 -24.27
N ASP A 56 9.28 -7.29 -23.31
CA ASP A 56 10.39 -8.18 -23.52
C ASP A 56 10.08 -9.17 -24.59
#